data_aaf471efa4c7fcf4d6e45d0c5ec043aa
#
_entry.id   aaf471efa4c7fcf4d6e45d0c5ec043aa
#
_cell.length_a   1.000
_cell.length_b   1.000
_cell.length_c   1.000
_cell.angle_alpha   90.00
_cell.angle_beta   90.00
_cell.angle_gamma   90.00
#
_symmetry.space_group_name_H-M   'P 1'
#
loop_
_entity.id
_entity.type
_entity.pdbx_description
1 polymer ?
#
loop_
_entity_poly.entity_id
_entity_poly.type
_entity_poly.pdbx_seq_one_letter_code
_entity_poly.pdbx_strand_id
1 'polypeptide(L)'
;AQLIGIISLVIILFEGGLHTDWTTIRPVMKTAISLATLTVFLTSAILSLFTYFILDLSIIEAFLLGALVGSTDAAAVFATLKGRNINKRLGSAMEGEAGVNDPMAVFLTLSAIQLLASQHNNIWFMIGSFFWQMLAGVAIGVIIGRIASLCINHINMDTGGMYPIFTLSTAFLTYGAAQFSQASGFLAVYVCALVIGNQDLTNRYTISRFHEGLAWIGQITMFVILGLLVYPHEIFSWQVVWTGLLLSVCLMFIARPIAVFLSTIKMGYTIREKLFLSWAGLRGAVPIVLATYPIVAGVENSSVFFNIVFFIVLTSALLQGASISWVAEKLSLTGEKKKFPYHSLELLTIGNADAKLVEFHVTEKTTMKGKKIKELPLPGDTAVNALVRAGDVTTITDDTMIEEGDLLYILVSNKHKEELKVMLRTKKEKTRKEEKAEAR
;
A
#
# COMPACT_ATOMS: atom_id res chain seq x y z
N ALA A 1 11.57 -19.15 9.90
CA ALA A 1 10.87 -18.55 8.76
C ALA A 1 9.65 -17.74 9.21
N GLN A 2 8.71 -18.31 9.97
CA GLN A 2 7.49 -17.63 10.39
C GLN A 2 7.76 -16.33 11.16
N LEU A 3 8.67 -16.32 12.15
CA LEU A 3 9.01 -15.12 12.90
C LEU A 3 9.55 -14.00 12.00
N ILE A 4 10.43 -14.34 11.07
CA ILE A 4 10.99 -13.36 10.11
C ILE A 4 9.88 -12.85 9.19
N GLY A 5 8.97 -13.73 8.77
CA GLY A 5 7.78 -13.34 8.00
C GLY A 5 6.91 -12.32 8.75
N ILE A 6 6.63 -12.57 10.03
CA ILE A 6 5.85 -11.65 10.89
C ILE A 6 6.56 -10.29 11.03
N ILE A 7 7.87 -10.31 11.34
CA ILE A 7 8.67 -9.08 11.48
C ILE A 7 8.63 -8.27 10.18
N SER A 8 8.87 -8.93 9.04
CA SER A 8 8.83 -8.28 7.72
C SER A 8 7.45 -7.71 7.41
N LEU A 9 6.37 -8.45 7.69
CA LEU A 9 5.00 -7.98 7.47
C LEU A 9 4.64 -6.78 8.34
N VAL A 10 5.05 -6.76 9.62
CA VAL A 10 4.86 -5.58 10.50
C VAL A 10 5.52 -4.35 9.89
N ILE A 11 6.73 -4.48 9.38
CA ILE A 11 7.48 -3.38 8.76
C ILE A 11 6.80 -2.91 7.46
N ILE A 12 6.43 -3.83 6.58
CA ILE A 12 5.80 -3.54 5.29
C ILE A 12 4.43 -2.87 5.49
N LEU A 13 3.61 -3.39 6.41
CA LEU A 13 2.30 -2.81 6.70
C LEU A 13 2.41 -1.42 7.36
N PHE A 14 3.42 -1.24 8.21
CA PHE A 14 3.68 0.07 8.82
C PHE A 14 4.11 1.09 7.77
N GLU A 15 5.00 0.73 6.86
CA GLU A 15 5.42 1.58 5.74
C GLU A 15 4.22 1.92 4.84
N GLY A 16 3.42 0.92 4.43
CA GLY A 16 2.22 1.13 3.63
C GLY A 16 1.22 2.08 4.30
N GLY A 17 1.00 1.92 5.61
CA GLY A 17 0.13 2.81 6.39
C GLY A 17 0.66 4.26 6.47
N LEU A 18 1.98 4.45 6.62
CA LEU A 18 2.61 5.79 6.66
C LEU A 18 2.41 6.58 5.35
N HIS A 19 2.43 5.89 4.20
CA HIS A 19 2.26 6.50 2.88
C HIS A 19 0.80 6.65 2.45
N THR A 20 -0.11 6.00 3.14
CA THR A 20 -1.54 6.05 2.87
C THR A 20 -2.15 7.41 3.25
N ASP A 21 -2.68 8.14 2.26
CA ASP A 21 -3.37 9.41 2.49
C ASP A 21 -4.86 9.17 2.78
N TRP A 22 -5.29 9.51 4.00
CA TRP A 22 -6.66 9.39 4.46
C TRP A 22 -7.67 10.15 3.59
N THR A 23 -7.26 11.30 3.04
CA THR A 23 -8.14 12.12 2.20
C THR A 23 -8.48 11.44 0.88
N THR A 24 -7.57 10.62 0.37
CA THR A 24 -7.75 9.86 -0.88
C THR A 24 -8.48 8.54 -0.67
N ILE A 25 -8.30 7.89 0.49
CA ILE A 25 -8.95 6.59 0.80
C ILE A 25 -10.39 6.78 1.31
N ARG A 26 -10.65 7.83 2.09
CA ARG A 26 -11.99 8.08 2.66
C ARG A 26 -13.13 8.00 1.65
N PRO A 27 -13.04 8.56 0.43
CA PRO A 27 -14.11 8.47 -0.58
C PRO A 27 -14.36 7.06 -1.09
N VAL A 28 -13.34 6.19 -1.07
CA VAL A 28 -13.38 4.81 -1.59
C VAL A 28 -13.41 3.76 -0.48
N MET A 29 -13.53 4.17 0.79
CA MET A 29 -13.43 3.28 1.96
C MET A 29 -14.40 2.11 1.91
N LYS A 30 -15.64 2.32 1.46
CA LYS A 30 -16.62 1.23 1.31
C LYS A 30 -16.13 0.17 0.33
N THR A 31 -15.52 0.59 -0.76
CA THR A 31 -14.93 -0.31 -1.76
C THR A 31 -13.70 -1.02 -1.19
N ALA A 32 -12.79 -0.27 -0.55
CA ALA A 32 -11.58 -0.82 0.05
C ALA A 32 -11.91 -1.90 1.09
N ILE A 33 -12.82 -1.63 2.02
CA ILE A 33 -13.26 -2.62 3.02
C ILE A 33 -13.93 -3.82 2.35
N SER A 34 -14.81 -3.60 1.36
CA SER A 34 -15.47 -4.70 0.66
C SER A 34 -14.48 -5.58 -0.11
N LEU A 35 -13.48 -4.96 -0.76
CA LEU A 35 -12.40 -5.70 -1.43
C LEU A 35 -11.52 -6.45 -0.43
N ALA A 36 -11.19 -5.85 0.68
CA ALA A 36 -10.33 -6.46 1.69
C ALA A 36 -10.99 -7.55 2.52
N THR A 37 -12.32 -7.56 2.64
CA THR A 37 -13.05 -8.54 3.46
C THR A 37 -13.89 -9.49 2.62
N LEU A 38 -14.94 -8.98 1.97
CA LEU A 38 -15.87 -9.80 1.20
C LEU A 38 -15.19 -10.46 0.00
N THR A 39 -14.30 -9.73 -0.74
CA THR A 39 -13.61 -10.33 -1.88
C THR A 39 -12.63 -11.40 -1.43
N VAL A 40 -11.89 -11.20 -0.32
CA VAL A 40 -10.97 -12.21 0.21
C VAL A 40 -11.77 -13.46 0.60
N PHE A 41 -12.86 -13.30 1.35
CA PHE A 41 -13.72 -14.42 1.75
C PHE A 41 -14.31 -15.17 0.54
N LEU A 42 -14.91 -14.45 -0.41
CA LEU A 42 -15.50 -15.05 -1.61
C LEU A 42 -14.44 -15.75 -2.47
N THR A 43 -13.27 -15.12 -2.66
CA THR A 43 -12.16 -15.74 -3.40
C THR A 43 -11.72 -17.04 -2.74
N SER A 44 -11.56 -17.04 -1.42
CA SER A 44 -11.20 -18.22 -0.64
C SER A 44 -12.28 -19.31 -0.74
N ALA A 45 -13.56 -18.96 -0.62
CA ALA A 45 -14.67 -19.89 -0.71
C ALA A 45 -14.84 -20.48 -2.12
N ILE A 46 -14.72 -19.68 -3.17
CA ILE A 46 -14.82 -20.17 -4.56
C ILE A 46 -13.61 -21.05 -4.88
N LEU A 47 -12.40 -20.63 -4.49
CA LEU A 47 -11.21 -21.46 -4.73
C LEU A 47 -11.27 -22.78 -3.95
N SER A 48 -11.80 -22.75 -2.72
CA SER A 48 -11.96 -23.97 -1.92
C SER A 48 -12.85 -25.01 -2.60
N LEU A 49 -13.87 -24.56 -3.33
CA LEU A 49 -14.72 -25.46 -4.09
C LEU A 49 -13.93 -26.20 -5.17
N PHE A 50 -13.07 -25.50 -5.91
CA PHE A 50 -12.18 -26.13 -6.89
C PHE A 50 -11.16 -27.07 -6.23
N THR A 51 -10.58 -26.60 -5.10
CA THR A 51 -9.61 -27.41 -4.34
C THR A 51 -10.21 -28.71 -3.83
N TYR A 52 -11.45 -28.66 -3.32
CA TYR A 52 -12.19 -29.83 -2.86
C TYR A 52 -12.31 -30.90 -3.95
N PHE A 53 -12.70 -30.51 -5.18
CA PHE A 53 -12.88 -31.45 -6.28
C PHE A 53 -11.56 -31.90 -6.93
N ILE A 54 -10.49 -31.10 -6.88
CA ILE A 54 -9.22 -31.39 -7.55
C ILE A 54 -8.31 -32.26 -6.68
N LEU A 55 -8.30 -32.00 -5.36
CA LEU A 55 -7.37 -32.64 -4.42
C LEU A 55 -8.02 -33.70 -3.51
N ASP A 56 -9.33 -33.90 -3.63
CA ASP A 56 -10.10 -34.83 -2.78
C ASP A 56 -9.87 -34.63 -1.27
N LEU A 57 -9.81 -33.34 -0.87
CA LEU A 57 -9.61 -32.88 0.51
C LEU A 57 -10.93 -32.69 1.23
N SER A 58 -10.92 -32.65 2.55
CA SER A 58 -12.09 -32.18 3.31
C SER A 58 -12.42 -30.72 2.99
N ILE A 59 -13.68 -30.33 3.18
CA ILE A 59 -14.16 -28.95 2.92
C ILE A 59 -13.33 -27.91 3.69
N ILE A 60 -12.92 -28.22 4.93
CA ILE A 60 -12.16 -27.31 5.79
C ILE A 60 -10.71 -27.19 5.31
N GLU A 61 -10.06 -28.29 4.91
CA GLU A 61 -8.72 -28.27 4.32
C GLU A 61 -8.72 -27.50 2.99
N ALA A 62 -9.70 -27.73 2.14
CA ALA A 62 -9.88 -27.00 0.90
C ALA A 62 -10.10 -25.48 1.16
N PHE A 63 -10.87 -25.13 2.19
CA PHE A 63 -11.06 -23.74 2.59
C PHE A 63 -9.78 -23.14 3.17
N LEU A 64 -8.99 -23.90 3.93
CA LEU A 64 -7.69 -23.48 4.41
C LEU A 64 -6.77 -23.08 3.26
N LEU A 65 -6.65 -23.93 2.21
CA LEU A 65 -5.84 -23.59 1.04
C LEU A 65 -6.35 -22.36 0.31
N GLY A 66 -7.67 -22.19 0.18
CA GLY A 66 -8.27 -20.97 -0.36
C GLY A 66 -7.96 -19.72 0.47
N ALA A 67 -7.98 -19.83 1.81
CA ALA A 67 -7.67 -18.74 2.73
C ALA A 67 -6.21 -18.32 2.67
N LEU A 68 -5.29 -19.30 2.57
CA LEU A 68 -3.84 -19.07 2.45
C LEU A 68 -3.51 -18.14 1.27
N VAL A 69 -4.18 -18.30 0.14
CA VAL A 69 -3.96 -17.48 -1.06
C VAL A 69 -4.97 -16.34 -1.21
N GLY A 70 -5.72 -16.02 -0.16
CA GLY A 70 -6.77 -14.99 -0.20
C GLY A 70 -6.25 -13.56 -0.31
N SER A 71 -5.12 -13.23 0.32
CA SER A 71 -4.55 -11.86 0.32
C SER A 71 -3.92 -11.48 -1.02
N THR A 72 -3.83 -10.17 -1.27
CA THR A 72 -3.26 -9.59 -2.49
C THR A 72 -2.24 -8.50 -2.15
N ASP A 73 -1.24 -8.31 -3.00
CA ASP A 73 -0.13 -7.38 -2.83
C ASP A 73 -0.26 -6.20 -3.79
N ALA A 74 -0.80 -5.07 -3.30
CA ALA A 74 -0.90 -3.86 -4.08
C ALA A 74 0.47 -3.15 -4.25
N ALA A 75 1.41 -3.32 -3.32
CA ALA A 75 2.73 -2.71 -3.43
C ALA A 75 3.48 -3.24 -4.66
N ALA A 76 3.44 -4.56 -4.89
CA ALA A 76 4.00 -5.17 -6.09
C ALA A 76 3.32 -4.68 -7.38
N VAL A 77 1.99 -4.45 -7.34
CA VAL A 77 1.25 -3.86 -8.46
C VAL A 77 1.72 -2.45 -8.76
N PHE A 78 1.83 -1.58 -7.74
CA PHE A 78 2.29 -0.21 -7.93
C PHE A 78 3.75 -0.13 -8.36
N ALA A 79 4.62 -1.01 -7.86
CA ALA A 79 6.00 -1.11 -8.30
C ALA A 79 6.11 -1.42 -9.81
N THR A 80 5.25 -2.30 -10.31
CA THR A 80 5.22 -2.66 -11.74
C THR A 80 4.60 -1.56 -12.61
N LEU A 81 3.67 -0.79 -12.06
CA LEU A 81 3.01 0.33 -12.74
C LEU A 81 3.79 1.64 -12.64
N LYS A 82 5.02 1.62 -12.10
CA LYS A 82 5.87 2.79 -11.87
C LYS A 82 5.98 3.68 -13.11
N GLY A 83 5.60 4.96 -12.94
CA GLY A 83 5.61 5.95 -14.02
C GLY A 83 4.32 6.01 -14.88
N ARG A 84 3.30 5.20 -14.58
CA ARG A 84 1.99 5.24 -15.24
C ARG A 84 0.94 5.79 -14.27
N ASN A 85 0.21 6.81 -14.70
CA ASN A 85 -0.91 7.35 -13.91
C ASN A 85 -2.13 6.43 -14.07
N ILE A 86 -2.50 5.73 -13.03
CA ILE A 86 -3.82 5.10 -12.93
C ILE A 86 -4.81 6.11 -12.34
N ASN A 87 -6.09 5.93 -12.66
CA ASN A 87 -7.17 6.70 -12.05
C ASN A 87 -7.02 6.67 -10.51
N LYS A 88 -6.97 7.86 -9.87
CA LYS A 88 -6.78 8.00 -8.43
C LYS A 88 -7.76 7.15 -7.61
N ARG A 89 -9.03 7.09 -8.03
CA ARG A 89 -10.06 6.29 -7.36
C ARG A 89 -9.70 4.80 -7.34
N LEU A 90 -9.16 4.30 -8.45
CA LEU A 90 -8.76 2.90 -8.58
C LEU A 90 -7.53 2.58 -7.72
N GLY A 91 -6.50 3.45 -7.80
CA GLY A 91 -5.31 3.34 -6.98
C GLY A 91 -5.62 3.35 -5.49
N SER A 92 -6.40 4.33 -5.02
CA SER A 92 -6.78 4.43 -3.60
C SER A 92 -7.64 3.26 -3.12
N ALA A 93 -8.46 2.65 -3.99
CA ALA A 93 -9.22 1.45 -3.63
C ALA A 93 -8.29 0.24 -3.43
N MET A 94 -7.25 0.10 -4.26
CA MET A 94 -6.25 -0.97 -4.15
C MET A 94 -5.33 -0.77 -2.94
N GLU A 95 -4.89 0.47 -2.65
CA GLU A 95 -4.13 0.79 -1.44
C GLU A 95 -4.91 0.47 -0.18
N GLY A 96 -6.18 0.87 -0.13
CA GLY A 96 -7.05 0.57 1.00
C GLY A 96 -7.40 -0.91 1.13
N GLU A 97 -7.50 -1.66 0.02
CA GLU A 97 -7.62 -3.12 0.04
C GLU A 97 -6.39 -3.74 0.71
N ALA A 98 -5.20 -3.40 0.27
CA ALA A 98 -3.95 -4.02 0.73
C ALA A 98 -3.68 -3.84 2.23
N GLY A 99 -4.16 -2.74 2.83
CA GLY A 99 -3.98 -2.53 4.27
C GLY A 99 -4.82 -3.44 5.17
N VAL A 100 -5.89 -4.05 4.65
CA VAL A 100 -6.86 -4.82 5.46
C VAL A 100 -7.03 -6.26 4.99
N ASN A 101 -6.63 -6.60 3.77
CA ASN A 101 -6.79 -7.95 3.21
C ASN A 101 -5.88 -8.99 3.89
N ASP A 102 -4.67 -8.61 4.30
CA ASP A 102 -3.74 -9.49 5.02
C ASP A 102 -4.29 -9.90 6.38
N PRO A 103 -4.75 -8.97 7.25
CA PRO A 103 -5.49 -9.30 8.46
C PRO A 103 -6.66 -10.26 8.24
N MET A 104 -7.42 -10.07 7.15
CA MET A 104 -8.54 -10.94 6.81
C MET A 104 -8.09 -12.34 6.43
N ALA A 105 -7.03 -12.47 5.61
CA ALA A 105 -6.48 -13.76 5.23
C ALA A 105 -5.89 -14.51 6.43
N VAL A 106 -5.19 -13.80 7.34
CA VAL A 106 -4.69 -14.36 8.61
C VAL A 106 -5.86 -14.89 9.45
N PHE A 107 -6.93 -14.10 9.60
CA PHE A 107 -8.11 -14.52 10.35
C PHE A 107 -8.75 -15.78 9.76
N LEU A 108 -8.97 -15.84 8.44
CA LEU A 108 -9.56 -17.00 7.78
C LEU A 108 -8.66 -18.25 7.92
N THR A 109 -7.34 -18.08 7.78
CA THR A 109 -6.37 -19.16 7.93
C THR A 109 -6.38 -19.73 9.34
N LEU A 110 -6.29 -18.87 10.37
CA LEU A 110 -6.31 -19.32 11.77
C LEU A 110 -7.65 -19.94 12.14
N SER A 111 -8.76 -19.41 11.64
CA SER A 111 -10.09 -19.97 11.84
C SER A 111 -10.22 -21.37 11.22
N ALA A 112 -9.70 -21.57 10.01
CA ALA A 112 -9.69 -22.88 9.36
C ALA A 112 -8.82 -23.88 10.13
N ILE A 113 -7.64 -23.48 10.61
CA ILE A 113 -6.77 -24.31 11.46
C ILE A 113 -7.48 -24.70 12.76
N GLN A 114 -8.14 -23.75 13.41
CA GLN A 114 -8.92 -24.04 14.64
C GLN A 114 -10.06 -25.02 14.38
N LEU A 115 -10.76 -24.90 13.24
CA LEU A 115 -11.82 -25.83 12.85
C LEU A 115 -11.28 -27.25 12.59
N LEU A 116 -10.07 -27.39 12.07
CA LEU A 116 -9.41 -28.68 11.87
C LEU A 116 -8.96 -29.30 13.21
N ALA A 117 -8.52 -28.47 14.17
CA ALA A 117 -8.01 -28.93 15.45
C ALA A 117 -9.12 -29.32 16.46
N SER A 118 -10.32 -28.72 16.36
CA SER A 118 -11.37 -28.90 17.36
C SER A 118 -12.72 -29.25 16.73
N GLN A 119 -13.33 -30.37 17.20
CA GLN A 119 -14.63 -30.86 16.69
C GLN A 119 -15.85 -30.05 17.20
N HIS A 120 -15.67 -29.04 18.07
CA HIS A 120 -16.77 -28.35 18.76
C HIS A 120 -16.65 -26.81 18.68
N ASN A 121 -16.50 -26.24 17.51
CA ASN A 121 -16.48 -24.77 17.38
C ASN A 121 -17.86 -24.19 17.08
N ASN A 122 -18.30 -23.28 17.94
CA ASN A 122 -19.53 -22.53 17.73
C ASN A 122 -19.26 -21.42 16.69
N ILE A 123 -19.97 -21.46 15.56
CA ILE A 123 -19.88 -20.46 14.49
C ILE A 123 -20.09 -19.03 14.99
N TRP A 124 -20.96 -18.84 15.97
CA TRP A 124 -21.23 -17.54 16.58
C TRP A 124 -20.02 -16.98 17.35
N PHE A 125 -19.23 -17.87 17.96
CA PHE A 125 -17.98 -17.49 18.60
C PHE A 125 -16.95 -17.02 17.57
N MET A 126 -16.85 -17.69 16.42
CA MET A 126 -15.94 -17.30 15.34
C MET A 126 -16.34 -15.94 14.76
N ILE A 127 -17.63 -15.70 14.51
CA ILE A 127 -18.14 -14.40 14.04
C ILE A 127 -17.83 -13.31 15.09
N GLY A 128 -18.08 -13.58 16.36
CA GLY A 128 -17.76 -12.64 17.45
C GLY A 128 -16.27 -12.33 17.54
N SER A 129 -15.40 -13.35 17.42
CA SER A 129 -13.95 -13.18 17.45
C SER A 129 -13.44 -12.37 16.24
N PHE A 130 -14.05 -12.52 15.06
CA PHE A 130 -13.75 -11.69 13.90
C PHE A 130 -13.98 -10.21 14.17
N PHE A 131 -15.18 -9.88 14.64
CA PHE A 131 -15.50 -8.48 14.96
C PHE A 131 -14.63 -7.94 16.08
N TRP A 132 -14.34 -8.75 17.10
CA TRP A 132 -13.41 -8.36 18.16
C TRP A 132 -12.02 -8.06 17.61
N GLN A 133 -11.45 -8.98 16.82
CA GLN A 133 -10.11 -8.81 16.27
C GLN A 133 -10.00 -7.55 15.41
N MET A 134 -11.02 -7.27 14.58
CA MET A 134 -11.02 -6.11 13.68
C MET A 134 -11.23 -4.80 14.49
N LEU A 135 -12.25 -4.72 15.34
CA LEU A 135 -12.58 -3.50 16.06
C LEU A 135 -11.51 -3.16 17.11
N ALA A 136 -11.06 -4.15 17.90
CA ALA A 136 -10.01 -3.94 18.88
C ALA A 136 -8.67 -3.59 18.20
N GLY A 137 -8.35 -4.22 17.06
CA GLY A 137 -7.17 -3.88 16.26
C GLY A 137 -7.18 -2.42 15.80
N VAL A 138 -8.30 -1.95 15.25
CA VAL A 138 -8.47 -0.54 14.86
C VAL A 138 -8.35 0.38 16.09
N ALA A 139 -9.00 0.07 17.19
CA ALA A 139 -8.96 0.90 18.40
C ALA A 139 -7.54 1.04 18.95
N ILE A 140 -6.82 -0.08 19.10
CA ILE A 140 -5.43 -0.10 19.58
C ILE A 140 -4.53 0.69 18.62
N GLY A 141 -4.66 0.49 17.30
CA GLY A 141 -3.90 1.21 16.31
C GLY A 141 -4.12 2.73 16.37
N VAL A 142 -5.37 3.18 16.51
CA VAL A 142 -5.70 4.62 16.65
C VAL A 142 -5.14 5.19 17.94
N ILE A 143 -5.28 4.49 19.06
CA ILE A 143 -4.82 4.97 20.38
C ILE A 143 -3.29 5.12 20.36
N ILE A 144 -2.57 4.05 20.00
CA ILE A 144 -1.10 4.06 19.99
C ILE A 144 -0.58 5.03 18.93
N GLY A 145 -1.20 5.09 17.76
CA GLY A 145 -0.81 6.02 16.68
C GLY A 145 -0.94 7.49 17.10
N ARG A 146 -2.00 7.87 17.82
CA ARG A 146 -2.17 9.22 18.37
C ARG A 146 -1.14 9.54 19.43
N ILE A 147 -0.92 8.63 20.37
CA ILE A 147 0.10 8.80 21.42
C ILE A 147 1.48 8.97 20.79
N ALA A 148 1.84 8.10 19.84
CA ALA A 148 3.11 8.17 19.14
C ALA A 148 3.29 9.49 18.37
N SER A 149 2.26 9.96 17.67
CA SER A 149 2.30 11.25 16.96
C SER A 149 2.52 12.42 17.92
N LEU A 150 1.85 12.41 19.07
CA LEU A 150 2.06 13.43 20.12
C LEU A 150 3.49 13.36 20.66
N CYS A 151 4.01 12.16 20.95
CA CYS A 151 5.38 11.97 21.43
C CYS A 151 6.40 12.49 20.39
N ILE A 152 6.26 12.14 19.11
CA ILE A 152 7.17 12.56 18.03
C ILE A 152 7.26 14.09 17.96
N ASN A 153 6.15 14.78 18.12
CA ASN A 153 6.08 16.24 17.99
C ASN A 153 6.49 17.00 19.26
N HIS A 154 6.48 16.37 20.44
CA HIS A 154 6.83 17.02 21.72
C HIS A 154 8.24 16.66 22.20
N ILE A 155 8.75 15.48 21.83
CA ILE A 155 10.08 15.04 22.27
C ILE A 155 11.10 15.59 21.28
N ASN A 156 11.96 16.52 21.75
CA ASN A 156 13.13 16.92 20.98
C ASN A 156 14.22 15.87 21.13
N MET A 157 14.40 15.04 20.13
CA MET A 157 15.48 14.06 20.09
C MET A 157 16.76 14.71 19.56
N ASP A 158 17.88 14.47 20.22
CA ASP A 158 19.18 15.09 19.90
C ASP A 158 19.64 14.79 18.47
N THR A 159 19.24 13.66 17.90
CA THR A 159 19.60 13.27 16.53
C THR A 159 18.37 12.89 15.71
N GLY A 160 18.33 13.35 14.46
CA GLY A 160 17.24 13.04 13.53
C GLY A 160 17.03 11.53 13.27
N GLY A 161 18.08 10.73 13.44
CA GLY A 161 18.02 9.28 13.28
C GLY A 161 17.24 8.52 14.38
N MET A 162 16.98 9.14 15.51
CA MET A 162 16.21 8.52 16.61
C MET A 162 14.70 8.47 16.30
N TYR A 163 14.18 9.40 15.50
CA TYR A 163 12.75 9.40 15.14
C TYR A 163 12.29 8.15 14.37
N PRO A 164 13.03 7.67 13.36
CA PRO A 164 12.71 6.41 12.70
C PRO A 164 12.76 5.19 13.63
N ILE A 165 13.73 5.14 14.55
CA ILE A 165 13.84 4.04 15.52
C ILE A 165 12.64 4.05 16.49
N PHE A 166 12.22 5.23 16.94
CA PHE A 166 11.03 5.39 17.77
C PHE A 166 9.77 4.89 17.05
N THR A 167 9.58 5.27 15.78
CA THR A 167 8.43 4.81 15.01
C THR A 167 8.47 3.31 14.71
N LEU A 168 9.64 2.73 14.48
CA LEU A 168 9.81 1.28 14.34
C LEU A 168 9.45 0.56 15.65
N SER A 169 9.94 1.06 16.78
CA SER A 169 9.58 0.52 18.11
C SER A 169 8.08 0.62 18.37
N THR A 170 7.44 1.72 17.93
CA THR A 170 5.99 1.89 18.01
C THR A 170 5.24 0.85 17.17
N ALA A 171 5.74 0.49 15.99
CA ALA A 171 5.14 -0.55 15.16
C ALA A 171 5.12 -1.91 15.88
N PHE A 172 6.26 -2.32 16.44
CA PHE A 172 6.34 -3.58 17.19
C PHE A 172 5.56 -3.56 18.51
N LEU A 173 5.56 -2.43 19.22
CA LEU A 173 4.73 -2.25 20.42
C LEU A 173 3.24 -2.40 20.08
N THR A 174 2.80 -1.80 18.98
CA THR A 174 1.40 -1.87 18.52
C THR A 174 1.01 -3.31 18.18
N TYR A 175 1.90 -4.02 17.46
CA TYR A 175 1.69 -5.42 17.14
C TYR A 175 1.57 -6.28 18.41
N GLY A 176 2.52 -6.14 19.35
CA GLY A 176 2.53 -6.89 20.59
C GLY A 176 1.32 -6.59 21.49
N ALA A 177 0.93 -5.32 21.64
CA ALA A 177 -0.24 -4.91 22.40
C ALA A 177 -1.55 -5.48 21.83
N ALA A 178 -1.68 -5.48 20.50
CA ALA A 178 -2.84 -6.06 19.84
C ALA A 178 -2.89 -7.58 20.01
N GLN A 179 -1.76 -8.28 19.83
CA GLN A 179 -1.68 -9.72 20.03
C GLN A 179 -2.00 -10.12 21.49
N PHE A 180 -1.49 -9.37 22.46
CA PHE A 180 -1.82 -9.59 23.87
C PHE A 180 -3.32 -9.49 24.16
N SER A 181 -4.01 -8.58 23.46
CA SER A 181 -5.46 -8.37 23.57
C SER A 181 -6.29 -9.30 22.65
N GLN A 182 -5.64 -10.29 22.02
CA GLN A 182 -6.26 -11.18 21.01
C GLN A 182 -6.93 -10.40 19.86
N ALA A 183 -6.41 -9.21 19.56
CA ALA A 183 -6.82 -8.39 18.44
C ALA A 183 -5.91 -8.63 17.21
N SER A 184 -6.33 -8.16 16.04
CA SER A 184 -5.50 -8.25 14.82
C SER A 184 -4.30 -7.31 14.90
N GLY A 185 -3.10 -7.90 15.15
CA GLY A 185 -1.84 -7.15 15.24
C GLY A 185 -1.48 -6.44 13.93
N PHE A 186 -1.66 -7.08 12.80
CA PHE A 186 -1.36 -6.49 11.50
C PHE A 186 -2.28 -5.30 11.17
N LEU A 187 -3.58 -5.42 11.46
CA LEU A 187 -4.50 -4.30 11.29
C LEU A 187 -4.17 -3.14 12.22
N ALA A 188 -3.84 -3.43 13.49
CA ALA A 188 -3.45 -2.40 14.45
C ALA A 188 -2.21 -1.63 13.99
N VAL A 189 -1.19 -2.32 13.48
CA VAL A 189 0.03 -1.71 12.93
C VAL A 189 -0.28 -0.82 11.72
N TYR A 190 -1.06 -1.30 10.77
CA TYR A 190 -1.46 -0.51 9.60
C TYR A 190 -2.23 0.75 10.00
N VAL A 191 -3.22 0.63 10.90
CA VAL A 191 -4.01 1.77 11.38
C VAL A 191 -3.16 2.74 12.20
N CYS A 192 -2.24 2.24 13.04
CA CYS A 192 -1.29 3.06 13.78
C CYS A 192 -0.43 3.92 12.82
N ALA A 193 0.14 3.28 11.81
CA ALA A 193 0.94 3.95 10.79
C ALA A 193 0.12 4.95 9.97
N LEU A 194 -1.11 4.60 9.59
CA LEU A 194 -2.05 5.51 8.92
C LEU A 194 -2.33 6.76 9.75
N VAL A 195 -2.54 6.61 11.06
CA VAL A 195 -2.76 7.75 11.97
C VAL A 195 -1.51 8.63 12.03
N ILE A 196 -0.32 8.03 12.20
CA ILE A 196 0.95 8.74 12.23
C ILE A 196 1.21 9.45 10.91
N GLY A 197 1.07 8.77 9.76
CA GLY A 197 1.35 9.29 8.43
C GLY A 197 0.46 10.47 8.01
N ASN A 198 -0.73 10.61 8.62
CA ASN A 198 -1.67 11.70 8.32
C ASN A 198 -1.62 12.87 9.31
N GLN A 199 -0.65 12.88 10.22
CA GLN A 199 -0.36 14.03 11.08
C GLN A 199 0.82 14.85 10.52
N ASP A 200 0.90 16.12 10.91
CA ASP A 200 2.10 16.92 10.68
C ASP A 200 3.19 16.46 11.66
N LEU A 201 4.20 15.77 11.14
CA LEU A 201 5.26 15.16 11.95
C LEU A 201 6.58 15.90 11.81
N THR A 202 7.27 16.04 12.94
CA THR A 202 8.67 16.41 12.97
C THR A 202 9.51 15.32 12.28
N ASN A 203 10.45 15.69 11.39
CA ASN A 203 11.30 14.75 10.65
C ASN A 203 10.56 13.70 9.79
N ARG A 204 9.36 14.04 9.28
CA ARG A 204 8.54 13.15 8.45
C ARG A 204 9.31 12.48 7.31
N TYR A 205 10.16 13.25 6.61
CA TYR A 205 10.95 12.75 5.49
C TYR A 205 11.92 11.63 5.91
N THR A 206 12.66 11.84 7.01
CA THR A 206 13.61 10.86 7.55
C THR A 206 12.91 9.58 7.99
N ILE A 207 11.75 9.71 8.66
CA ILE A 207 10.92 8.56 9.06
C ILE A 207 10.47 7.77 7.83
N SER A 208 9.89 8.45 6.83
CA SER A 208 9.36 7.82 5.61
C SER A 208 10.46 7.06 4.84
N ARG A 209 11.60 7.70 4.59
CA ARG A 209 12.73 7.09 3.85
C ARG A 209 13.33 5.89 4.55
N PHE A 210 13.45 5.94 5.87
CA PHE A 210 13.95 4.82 6.66
C PHE A 210 13.02 3.61 6.54
N HIS A 211 11.71 3.81 6.72
CA HIS A 211 10.73 2.73 6.63
C HIS A 211 10.60 2.18 5.21
N GLU A 212 10.68 3.01 4.17
CA GLU A 212 10.72 2.57 2.77
C GLU A 212 11.90 1.61 2.53
N GLY A 213 13.11 2.00 2.95
CA GLY A 213 14.29 1.13 2.82
C GLY A 213 14.17 -0.17 3.61
N LEU A 214 13.64 -0.09 4.84
CA LEU A 214 13.48 -1.24 5.70
C LEU A 214 12.39 -2.20 5.18
N ALA A 215 11.30 -1.69 4.60
CA ALA A 215 10.26 -2.48 3.96
C ALA A 215 10.80 -3.25 2.74
N TRP A 216 11.65 -2.62 1.90
CA TRP A 216 12.33 -3.31 0.82
C TRP A 216 13.23 -4.44 1.31
N ILE A 217 14.02 -4.20 2.37
CA ILE A 217 14.85 -5.24 2.99
C ILE A 217 13.96 -6.37 3.52
N GLY A 218 12.87 -6.05 4.23
CA GLY A 218 11.91 -7.02 4.74
C GLY A 218 11.30 -7.88 3.63
N GLN A 219 10.88 -7.26 2.54
CA GLN A 219 10.28 -7.95 1.38
C GLN A 219 11.28 -8.89 0.71
N ILE A 220 12.50 -8.42 0.43
CA ILE A 220 13.55 -9.25 -0.17
C ILE A 220 13.91 -10.41 0.75
N THR A 221 14.15 -10.13 2.04
CA THR A 221 14.48 -11.16 3.05
C THR A 221 13.40 -12.23 3.13
N MET A 222 12.13 -11.81 3.13
CA MET A 222 10.99 -12.72 3.17
C MET A 222 10.96 -13.64 1.95
N PHE A 223 11.09 -13.10 0.72
CA PHE A 223 11.13 -13.93 -0.49
C PHE A 223 12.34 -14.87 -0.53
N VAL A 224 13.51 -14.42 -0.10
CA VAL A 224 14.71 -15.27 -0.06
C VAL A 224 14.54 -16.43 0.92
N ILE A 225 14.10 -16.15 2.15
CA ILE A 225 13.92 -17.20 3.18
C ILE A 225 12.83 -18.18 2.77
N LEU A 226 11.71 -17.69 2.23
CA LEU A 226 10.63 -18.54 1.77
C LEU A 226 11.05 -19.37 0.57
N GLY A 227 11.89 -18.82 -0.33
CA GLY A 227 12.49 -19.60 -1.43
C GLY A 227 13.43 -20.70 -0.95
N LEU A 228 14.17 -20.47 0.15
CA LEU A 228 15.04 -21.47 0.75
C LEU A 228 14.29 -22.62 1.47
N LEU A 229 13.01 -22.42 1.83
CA LEU A 229 12.17 -23.46 2.41
C LEU A 229 11.60 -24.42 1.37
N VAL A 230 11.77 -24.11 0.12
CA VAL A 230 11.25 -24.88 -1.00
C VAL A 230 12.20 -25.98 -1.37
N TYR A 231 11.69 -27.22 -1.43
CA TYR A 231 12.41 -28.35 -2.00
C TYR A 231 12.10 -28.48 -3.49
N PRO A 232 13.05 -28.20 -4.41
CA PRO A 232 12.77 -28.18 -5.85
C PRO A 232 12.13 -29.47 -6.38
N HIS A 233 12.55 -30.65 -5.90
CA HIS A 233 12.00 -31.92 -6.36
C HIS A 233 10.52 -32.12 -5.96
N GLU A 234 10.05 -31.52 -4.86
CA GLU A 234 8.66 -31.60 -4.43
C GLU A 234 7.78 -30.64 -5.22
N ILE A 235 8.25 -29.39 -5.43
CA ILE A 235 7.51 -28.38 -6.20
C ILE A 235 7.38 -28.77 -7.66
N PHE A 236 8.45 -29.32 -8.26
CA PHE A 236 8.41 -29.77 -9.65
C PHE A 236 7.85 -31.19 -9.81
N SER A 237 7.29 -31.78 -8.75
CA SER A 237 6.50 -32.99 -8.90
C SER A 237 5.30 -32.75 -9.82
N TRP A 238 5.01 -33.74 -10.71
CA TRP A 238 3.92 -33.56 -11.69
C TRP A 238 2.59 -33.21 -11.04
N GLN A 239 2.32 -33.77 -9.89
CA GLN A 239 1.09 -33.51 -9.13
C GLN A 239 1.00 -32.04 -8.68
N VAL A 240 2.06 -31.49 -8.05
CA VAL A 240 2.08 -30.12 -7.55
C VAL A 240 2.01 -29.11 -8.70
N VAL A 241 2.78 -29.35 -9.78
CA VAL A 241 2.78 -28.47 -10.96
C VAL A 241 1.39 -28.42 -11.59
N TRP A 242 0.77 -29.57 -11.83
CA TRP A 242 -0.54 -29.62 -12.48
C TRP A 242 -1.64 -29.02 -11.61
N THR A 243 -1.71 -29.40 -10.34
CA THR A 243 -2.71 -28.85 -9.40
C THR A 243 -2.48 -27.38 -9.13
N GLY A 244 -1.23 -26.95 -8.93
CA GLY A 244 -0.87 -25.55 -8.73
C GLY A 244 -1.21 -24.68 -9.95
N LEU A 245 -0.93 -25.17 -11.18
CA LEU A 245 -1.29 -24.46 -12.41
C LEU A 245 -2.81 -24.33 -12.56
N LEU A 246 -3.53 -25.43 -12.37
CA LEU A 246 -5.00 -25.44 -12.48
C LEU A 246 -5.65 -24.53 -11.46
N LEU A 247 -5.22 -24.58 -10.19
CA LEU A 247 -5.72 -23.70 -9.15
C LEU A 247 -5.33 -22.23 -9.39
N SER A 248 -4.13 -21.96 -9.96
CA SER A 248 -3.74 -20.62 -10.37
C SER A 248 -4.67 -20.06 -11.45
N VAL A 249 -4.99 -20.85 -12.46
CA VAL A 249 -5.94 -20.46 -13.51
C VAL A 249 -7.34 -20.23 -12.93
N CYS A 250 -7.83 -21.14 -12.09
CA CYS A 250 -9.13 -20.97 -11.40
C CYS A 250 -9.14 -19.69 -10.54
N LEU A 251 -8.06 -19.41 -9.81
CA LEU A 251 -7.93 -18.22 -8.99
C LEU A 251 -7.99 -16.95 -9.82
N MET A 252 -7.16 -16.85 -10.87
CA MET A 252 -6.99 -15.63 -11.67
C MET A 252 -8.21 -15.34 -12.57
N PHE A 253 -8.80 -16.37 -13.16
CA PHE A 253 -9.83 -16.19 -14.18
C PHE A 253 -11.27 -16.44 -13.70
N ILE A 254 -11.45 -17.13 -12.56
CA ILE A 254 -12.78 -17.48 -12.04
C ILE A 254 -13.00 -16.89 -10.66
N ALA A 255 -12.22 -17.33 -9.65
CA ALA A 255 -12.50 -16.99 -8.26
C ALA A 255 -12.37 -15.49 -7.97
N ARG A 256 -11.25 -14.89 -8.35
CA ARG A 256 -11.01 -13.46 -8.12
C ARG A 256 -11.96 -12.56 -8.94
N PRO A 257 -12.18 -12.78 -10.25
CA PRO A 257 -13.15 -11.98 -10.99
C PRO A 257 -14.56 -12.05 -10.40
N ILE A 258 -15.08 -13.24 -10.14
CA ILE A 258 -16.42 -13.39 -9.54
C ILE A 258 -16.50 -12.64 -8.21
N ALA A 259 -15.51 -12.83 -7.34
CA ALA A 259 -15.45 -12.17 -6.03
C ALA A 259 -15.45 -10.64 -6.16
N VAL A 260 -14.60 -10.08 -7.05
CA VAL A 260 -14.53 -8.62 -7.28
C VAL A 260 -15.83 -8.09 -7.87
N PHE A 261 -16.42 -8.78 -8.84
CA PHE A 261 -17.68 -8.34 -9.43
C PHE A 261 -18.83 -8.33 -8.41
N LEU A 262 -18.91 -9.34 -7.53
CA LEU A 262 -19.91 -9.42 -6.47
C LEU A 262 -19.69 -8.36 -5.39
N SER A 263 -18.46 -8.19 -4.91
CA SER A 263 -18.11 -7.27 -3.83
C SER A 263 -18.21 -5.80 -4.22
N THR A 264 -18.10 -5.49 -5.52
CA THR A 264 -18.20 -4.11 -6.04
C THR A 264 -19.55 -3.79 -6.68
N ILE A 265 -20.58 -4.63 -6.44
CA ILE A 265 -21.97 -4.36 -6.90
C ILE A 265 -22.41 -3.00 -6.35
N LYS A 266 -23.03 -2.17 -7.21
CA LYS A 266 -23.57 -0.84 -6.87
C LYS A 266 -22.54 0.19 -6.37
N MET A 267 -21.24 -0.08 -6.51
CA MET A 267 -20.18 0.87 -6.11
C MET A 267 -19.72 1.81 -7.24
N GLY A 268 -20.38 1.78 -8.41
CA GLY A 268 -20.12 2.71 -9.52
C GLY A 268 -18.77 2.49 -10.23
N TYR A 269 -18.29 1.25 -10.26
CA TYR A 269 -17.14 0.84 -11.07
C TYR A 269 -17.59 0.30 -12.42
N THR A 270 -16.92 0.71 -13.48
CA THR A 270 -17.13 0.19 -14.83
C THR A 270 -16.63 -1.25 -14.95
N ILE A 271 -17.09 -1.97 -15.97
CA ILE A 271 -16.64 -3.35 -16.24
C ILE A 271 -15.10 -3.38 -16.43
N ARG A 272 -14.54 -2.37 -17.10
CA ARG A 272 -13.08 -2.26 -17.33
C ARG A 272 -12.32 -2.11 -16.00
N GLU A 273 -12.80 -1.28 -15.09
CA GLU A 273 -12.21 -1.11 -13.78
C GLU A 273 -12.30 -2.38 -12.93
N LYS A 274 -13.45 -3.08 -12.97
CA LYS A 274 -13.61 -4.36 -12.27
C LYS A 274 -12.70 -5.46 -12.82
N LEU A 275 -12.53 -5.54 -14.13
CA LEU A 275 -11.59 -6.45 -14.77
C LEU A 275 -10.14 -6.14 -14.36
N PHE A 276 -9.79 -4.86 -14.28
CA PHE A 276 -8.49 -4.44 -13.82
C PHE A 276 -8.26 -4.80 -12.33
N LEU A 277 -9.22 -4.49 -11.43
CA LEU A 277 -9.15 -4.87 -10.02
C LEU A 277 -9.04 -6.39 -9.83
N SER A 278 -9.71 -7.16 -10.69
CA SER A 278 -9.59 -8.62 -10.68
C SER A 278 -8.19 -9.07 -11.07
N TRP A 279 -7.59 -8.50 -12.09
CA TRP A 279 -6.25 -8.81 -12.57
C TRP A 279 -5.15 -8.29 -11.66
N ALA A 280 -5.35 -7.12 -11.04
CA ALA A 280 -4.45 -6.51 -10.08
C ALA A 280 -4.36 -7.25 -8.73
N GLY A 281 -5.11 -8.33 -8.55
CA GLY A 281 -5.03 -9.20 -7.37
C GLY A 281 -3.77 -10.08 -7.37
N LEU A 282 -2.59 -9.48 -7.55
CA LEU A 282 -1.31 -10.16 -7.51
C LEU A 282 -1.05 -10.74 -6.11
N ARG A 283 -0.53 -11.96 -6.06
CA ARG A 283 -0.20 -12.64 -4.80
C ARG A 283 1.24 -12.33 -4.42
N GLY A 284 1.42 -11.76 -3.23
CA GLY A 284 2.73 -11.44 -2.68
C GLY A 284 3.29 -12.56 -1.80
N ALA A 285 4.18 -12.18 -0.89
CA ALA A 285 4.81 -13.13 0.02
C ALA A 285 3.93 -13.52 1.22
N VAL A 286 2.88 -12.77 1.54
CA VAL A 286 1.96 -13.06 2.66
C VAL A 286 1.34 -14.44 2.57
N PRO A 287 0.79 -14.90 1.44
CA PRO A 287 0.31 -16.28 1.26
C PRO A 287 1.33 -17.34 1.66
N ILE A 288 2.60 -17.14 1.30
CA ILE A 288 3.66 -18.11 1.59
C ILE A 288 3.99 -18.11 3.10
N VAL A 289 4.01 -16.93 3.74
CA VAL A 289 4.13 -16.86 5.21
C VAL A 289 2.97 -17.59 5.88
N LEU A 290 1.75 -17.34 5.43
CA LEU A 290 0.55 -18.00 5.97
C LEU A 290 0.60 -19.51 5.78
N ALA A 291 1.16 -20.02 4.67
CA ALA A 291 1.33 -21.44 4.43
C ALA A 291 2.27 -22.12 5.42
N THR A 292 3.07 -21.38 6.20
CA THR A 292 3.85 -21.95 7.31
C THR A 292 3.02 -22.18 8.58
N TYR A 293 1.84 -21.56 8.73
CA TYR A 293 0.99 -21.72 9.92
C TYR A 293 0.42 -23.14 10.06
N PRO A 294 -0.14 -23.76 9.00
CA PRO A 294 -0.56 -25.17 9.06
C PRO A 294 0.57 -26.14 9.42
N ILE A 295 1.81 -25.86 8.93
CA ILE A 295 2.98 -26.69 9.26
C ILE A 295 3.28 -26.64 10.76
N VAL A 296 3.29 -25.44 11.34
CA VAL A 296 3.53 -25.26 12.79
C VAL A 296 2.40 -25.82 13.63
N ALA A 297 1.17 -25.76 13.14
CA ALA A 297 -0.01 -26.31 13.79
C ALA A 297 -0.12 -27.86 13.67
N GLY A 298 0.76 -28.52 12.91
CA GLY A 298 0.74 -29.98 12.71
C GLY A 298 -0.44 -30.48 11.85
N VAL A 299 -0.98 -29.63 10.97
CA VAL A 299 -2.06 -30.02 10.05
C VAL A 299 -1.53 -31.03 9.05
N GLU A 300 -2.29 -32.10 8.79
CA GLU A 300 -1.98 -33.09 7.75
C GLU A 300 -1.84 -32.41 6.38
N ASN A 301 -1.00 -32.95 5.52
CA ASN A 301 -0.74 -32.43 4.17
C ASN A 301 -0.23 -30.96 4.09
N SER A 302 0.20 -30.37 5.21
CA SER A 302 0.64 -28.96 5.26
C SER A 302 1.83 -28.66 4.34
N SER A 303 2.73 -29.62 4.10
CA SER A 303 3.83 -29.49 3.12
C SER A 303 3.30 -29.37 1.68
N VAL A 304 2.27 -30.13 1.34
CA VAL A 304 1.61 -30.06 0.03
C VAL A 304 0.94 -28.70 -0.15
N PHE A 305 0.27 -28.20 0.90
CA PHE A 305 -0.34 -26.85 0.88
C PHE A 305 0.71 -25.78 0.66
N PHE A 306 1.85 -25.87 1.36
CA PHE A 306 2.95 -24.92 1.18
C PHE A 306 3.46 -24.92 -0.27
N ASN A 307 3.70 -26.08 -0.85
CA ASN A 307 4.21 -26.22 -2.21
C ASN A 307 3.20 -25.68 -3.27
N ILE A 308 1.92 -25.96 -3.10
CA ILE A 308 0.86 -25.44 -3.99
C ILE A 308 0.73 -23.91 -3.86
N VAL A 309 0.73 -23.37 -2.64
CA VAL A 309 0.66 -21.92 -2.39
C VAL A 309 1.86 -21.21 -3.02
N PHE A 310 3.07 -21.75 -2.81
CA PHE A 310 4.28 -21.22 -3.44
C PHE A 310 4.17 -21.21 -4.97
N PHE A 311 3.68 -22.29 -5.57
CA PHE A 311 3.49 -22.40 -7.01
C PHE A 311 2.45 -21.38 -7.52
N ILE A 312 1.35 -21.19 -6.80
CA ILE A 312 0.33 -20.17 -7.13
C ILE A 312 0.92 -18.76 -7.08
N VAL A 313 1.69 -18.44 -6.03
CA VAL A 313 2.34 -17.13 -5.89
C VAL A 313 3.35 -16.90 -7.03
N LEU A 314 4.18 -17.89 -7.34
CA LEU A 314 5.14 -17.82 -8.44
C LEU A 314 4.43 -17.58 -9.78
N THR A 315 3.39 -18.33 -10.06
CA THR A 315 2.59 -18.18 -11.30
C THR A 315 1.92 -16.81 -11.36
N SER A 316 1.37 -16.33 -10.24
CA SER A 316 0.77 -15.00 -10.16
C SER A 316 1.81 -13.90 -10.43
N ALA A 317 2.97 -13.98 -9.79
CA ALA A 317 4.05 -13.00 -9.98
C ALA A 317 4.52 -12.96 -11.45
N LEU A 318 4.70 -14.12 -12.09
CA LEU A 318 5.14 -14.21 -13.48
C LEU A 318 4.07 -13.76 -14.48
N LEU A 319 2.84 -14.22 -14.34
CA LEU A 319 1.78 -13.91 -15.34
C LEU A 319 1.14 -12.55 -15.08
N GLN A 320 0.62 -12.31 -13.88
CA GLN A 320 -0.05 -11.06 -13.55
C GLN A 320 0.95 -9.91 -13.41
N GLY A 321 2.08 -10.12 -12.72
CA GLY A 321 3.11 -9.12 -12.55
C GLY A 321 3.67 -8.62 -13.89
N ALA A 322 4.03 -9.51 -14.80
CA ALA A 322 4.56 -9.13 -16.11
C ALA A 322 3.51 -8.46 -17.03
N SER A 323 2.23 -8.81 -16.89
CA SER A 323 1.17 -8.36 -17.80
C SER A 323 0.35 -7.17 -17.31
N ILE A 324 0.46 -6.77 -16.03
CA ILE A 324 -0.43 -5.78 -15.43
C ILE A 324 -0.40 -4.43 -16.14
N SER A 325 0.78 -3.98 -16.55
CA SER A 325 0.97 -2.74 -17.30
C SER A 325 0.28 -2.78 -18.67
N TRP A 326 0.37 -3.91 -19.36
CA TRP A 326 -0.28 -4.14 -20.64
C TRP A 326 -1.81 -4.20 -20.49
N VAL A 327 -2.31 -4.88 -19.44
CA VAL A 327 -3.74 -4.94 -19.14
C VAL A 327 -4.31 -3.55 -18.84
N ALA A 328 -3.60 -2.74 -18.04
CA ALA A 328 -3.99 -1.37 -17.72
C ALA A 328 -4.13 -0.49 -18.98
N GLU A 329 -3.17 -0.62 -19.93
CA GLU A 329 -3.22 0.08 -21.21
C GLU A 329 -4.38 -0.40 -22.08
N LYS A 330 -4.54 -1.71 -22.24
CA LYS A 330 -5.60 -2.31 -23.07
C LYS A 330 -7.01 -1.94 -22.58
N LEU A 331 -7.17 -1.79 -21.26
CA LEU A 331 -8.42 -1.34 -20.64
C LEU A 331 -8.59 0.19 -20.67
N SER A 332 -7.61 0.94 -21.20
CA SER A 332 -7.61 2.42 -21.25
C SER A 332 -7.75 3.06 -19.86
N LEU A 333 -7.12 2.47 -18.86
CA LEU A 333 -7.14 2.94 -17.46
C LEU A 333 -5.88 3.73 -17.08
N THR A 334 -4.91 3.84 -17.99
CA THR A 334 -3.69 4.62 -17.81
C THR A 334 -3.87 6.02 -18.40
N GLY A 335 -3.56 7.06 -17.61
CA GLY A 335 -3.43 8.43 -18.10
C GLY A 335 -2.08 8.68 -18.75
N GLU A 336 -1.87 9.92 -19.24
CA GLU A 336 -0.58 10.34 -19.80
C GLU A 336 0.55 10.10 -18.82
N LYS A 337 1.69 9.58 -19.31
CA LYS A 337 2.89 9.39 -18.50
C LYS A 337 3.30 10.74 -17.91
N LYS A 338 3.31 10.85 -16.59
CA LYS A 338 4.03 11.95 -15.96
C LYS A 338 5.50 11.80 -16.34
N LYS A 339 6.02 12.76 -17.06
CA LYS A 339 7.46 12.94 -17.20
C LYS A 339 7.97 13.37 -15.83
N PHE A 340 8.39 12.40 -15.00
CA PHE A 340 9.10 12.75 -13.77
C PHE A 340 10.46 13.30 -14.19
N PRO A 341 10.87 14.45 -13.68
CA PRO A 341 12.25 14.90 -13.85
C PRO A 341 13.17 13.90 -13.17
N TYR A 342 14.24 13.50 -13.86
CA TYR A 342 15.21 12.49 -13.43
C TYR A 342 16.08 12.89 -12.22
N HIS A 343 15.88 14.10 -11.68
CA HIS A 343 16.67 14.63 -10.58
C HIS A 343 15.79 15.14 -9.46
N SER A 344 15.76 14.39 -8.35
CA SER A 344 15.32 14.92 -7.06
C SER A 344 16.52 15.62 -6.41
N LEU A 345 16.48 16.94 -6.28
CA LEU A 345 17.40 17.66 -5.41
C LEU A 345 17.03 17.32 -3.96
N GLU A 346 17.83 16.46 -3.33
CA GLU A 346 17.75 16.25 -1.88
C GLU A 346 18.35 17.45 -1.19
N LEU A 347 17.52 18.37 -0.71
CA LEU A 347 17.95 19.39 0.22
C LEU A 347 17.87 18.83 1.64
N LEU A 348 19.05 18.55 2.20
CA LEU A 348 19.23 18.28 3.61
C LEU A 348 18.69 19.51 4.39
N THR A 349 17.68 19.29 5.24
CA THR A 349 17.22 20.29 6.18
C THR A 349 18.36 20.54 7.17
N ILE A 350 19.10 21.61 7.02
CA ILE A 350 20.13 22.02 7.96
C ILE A 350 19.43 22.75 9.10
N GLY A 351 19.26 22.06 10.22
CA GLY A 351 18.73 22.64 11.45
C GLY A 351 17.22 22.88 11.46
N ASN A 352 16.72 23.49 12.52
CA ASN A 352 15.33 23.93 12.75
C ASN A 352 14.91 25.12 11.87
N ALA A 353 15.27 25.13 10.59
CA ALA A 353 14.85 26.20 9.70
C ALA A 353 13.35 26.07 9.39
N ASP A 354 12.59 27.10 9.75
CA ASP A 354 11.14 27.21 9.47
C ASP A 354 10.88 27.55 7.99
N ALA A 355 11.51 26.77 7.07
CA ALA A 355 11.44 26.97 5.65
C ALA A 355 11.17 25.64 4.92
N LYS A 356 10.42 25.69 3.83
CA LYS A 356 10.06 24.55 2.96
C LYS A 356 10.50 24.81 1.53
N LEU A 357 10.98 23.75 0.87
CA LEU A 357 11.22 23.78 -0.55
C LEU A 357 9.94 23.38 -1.29
N VAL A 358 9.51 24.23 -2.21
CA VAL A 358 8.35 24.02 -3.08
C VAL A 358 8.83 23.74 -4.48
N GLU A 359 8.46 22.60 -5.02
CA GLU A 359 8.67 22.24 -6.42
C GLU A 359 7.52 22.78 -7.27
N PHE A 360 7.83 23.55 -8.32
CA PHE A 360 6.83 24.16 -9.18
C PHE A 360 7.13 23.97 -10.66
N HIS A 361 6.20 23.32 -11.37
CA HIS A 361 6.26 23.14 -12.82
C HIS A 361 5.66 24.33 -13.56
N VAL A 362 6.44 24.95 -14.44
CA VAL A 362 6.00 26.03 -15.32
C VAL A 362 5.21 25.44 -16.49
N THR A 363 3.94 25.78 -16.57
CA THR A 363 3.05 25.37 -17.67
C THR A 363 2.71 26.58 -18.55
N GLU A 364 2.16 26.35 -19.75
CA GLU A 364 1.72 27.40 -20.67
C GLU A 364 0.76 28.43 -20.02
N LYS A 365 -0.01 27.99 -19.02
CA LYS A 365 -1.02 28.83 -18.30
C LYS A 365 -0.48 29.54 -17.07
N THR A 366 0.81 29.40 -16.79
CA THR A 366 1.44 29.98 -15.61
C THR A 366 1.76 31.45 -15.84
N THR A 367 1.52 32.30 -14.86
CA THR A 367 1.76 33.77 -14.93
C THR A 367 3.25 34.14 -14.90
N MET A 368 4.13 33.17 -14.66
CA MET A 368 5.59 33.35 -14.57
C MET A 368 6.33 33.10 -15.88
N LYS A 369 5.70 32.43 -16.86
CA LYS A 369 6.31 32.17 -18.19
C LYS A 369 6.73 33.47 -18.87
N GLY A 370 7.96 33.52 -19.34
CA GLY A 370 8.54 34.66 -20.05
C GLY A 370 9.01 35.83 -19.16
N LYS A 371 8.94 35.68 -17.82
CA LYS A 371 9.49 36.67 -16.89
C LYS A 371 10.89 36.29 -16.44
N LYS A 372 11.69 37.28 -16.08
CA LYS A 372 12.98 37.08 -15.42
C LYS A 372 12.75 36.78 -13.93
N ILE A 373 13.67 36.03 -13.31
CA ILE A 373 13.55 35.69 -11.90
C ILE A 373 13.42 36.90 -10.99
N LYS A 374 14.17 37.99 -11.26
CA LYS A 374 14.05 39.26 -10.53
C LYS A 374 12.69 39.94 -10.65
N GLU A 375 11.89 39.62 -11.67
CA GLU A 375 10.57 40.20 -11.92
C GLU A 375 9.45 39.43 -11.24
N LEU A 376 9.78 38.32 -10.56
CA LEU A 376 8.78 37.51 -9.86
C LEU A 376 8.38 38.20 -8.56
N PRO A 377 7.07 38.42 -8.33
CA PRO A 377 6.57 39.01 -7.07
C PRO A 377 6.57 37.95 -5.95
N LEU A 378 7.77 37.47 -5.57
CA LEU A 378 7.91 36.47 -4.52
C LEU A 378 7.60 37.06 -3.16
N PRO A 379 6.80 36.36 -2.30
CA PRO A 379 6.45 36.89 -0.99
C PRO A 379 7.63 36.75 0.00
N GLY A 380 7.95 37.83 0.72
CA GLY A 380 8.88 37.84 1.85
C GLY A 380 10.21 37.11 1.62
N ASP A 381 10.59 36.22 2.55
CA ASP A 381 11.83 35.46 2.52
C ASP A 381 11.74 34.25 1.57
N THR A 382 11.30 34.47 0.33
CA THR A 382 11.15 33.42 -0.69
C THR A 382 12.20 33.62 -1.78
N ALA A 383 12.92 32.54 -2.12
CA ALA A 383 13.93 32.56 -3.18
C ALA A 383 13.78 31.35 -4.11
N VAL A 384 14.05 31.55 -5.41
CA VAL A 384 14.21 30.44 -6.35
C VAL A 384 15.64 29.94 -6.22
N ASN A 385 15.84 28.72 -5.75
CA ASN A 385 17.16 28.16 -5.43
C ASN A 385 17.75 27.33 -6.56
N ALA A 386 16.90 26.69 -7.36
CA ALA A 386 17.33 25.90 -8.52
C ALA A 386 16.26 25.90 -9.61
N LEU A 387 16.73 25.81 -10.85
CA LEU A 387 15.90 25.65 -12.05
C LEU A 387 16.40 24.42 -12.82
N VAL A 388 15.49 23.52 -13.17
CA VAL A 388 15.79 22.38 -14.03
C VAL A 388 15.08 22.59 -15.35
N ARG A 389 15.84 22.61 -16.45
CA ARG A 389 15.36 22.76 -17.84
C ARG A 389 15.79 21.57 -18.67
N ALA A 390 14.84 20.91 -19.33
CA ALA A 390 15.08 19.73 -20.15
C ALA A 390 15.83 18.57 -19.45
N GLY A 391 15.81 18.55 -18.11
CA GLY A 391 16.50 17.54 -17.28
C GLY A 391 17.83 18.00 -16.69
N ASP A 392 18.37 19.16 -17.10
CA ASP A 392 19.62 19.70 -16.60
C ASP A 392 19.39 20.82 -15.57
N VAL A 393 20.23 20.87 -14.53
CA VAL A 393 20.20 21.97 -13.56
C VAL A 393 20.85 23.19 -14.18
N THR A 394 20.06 24.27 -14.30
CA THR A 394 20.52 25.54 -14.84
C THR A 394 20.93 26.47 -13.70
N THR A 395 22.10 27.09 -13.79
CA THR A 395 22.54 28.13 -12.84
C THR A 395 21.58 29.31 -12.91
N ILE A 396 21.05 29.72 -11.77
CA ILE A 396 20.10 30.79 -11.66
C ILE A 396 20.84 32.14 -11.48
N THR A 397 20.46 33.10 -12.30
CA THR A 397 20.82 34.52 -12.15
C THR A 397 19.55 35.35 -12.15
N ASP A 398 19.64 36.56 -11.66
CA ASP A 398 18.50 37.51 -11.66
C ASP A 398 17.88 37.73 -13.03
N ASP A 399 18.67 37.60 -14.09
CA ASP A 399 18.26 37.72 -15.49
C ASP A 399 17.82 36.40 -16.15
N THR A 400 17.85 35.32 -15.45
CA THR A 400 17.37 34.02 -15.97
C THR A 400 15.89 34.08 -16.32
N MET A 401 15.56 33.83 -17.59
CA MET A 401 14.19 33.84 -18.08
C MET A 401 13.53 32.49 -17.84
N ILE A 402 12.30 32.49 -17.35
CA ILE A 402 11.51 31.29 -17.07
C ILE A 402 10.79 30.85 -18.35
N GLU A 403 10.99 29.59 -18.74
CA GLU A 403 10.40 29.00 -19.92
C GLU A 403 9.37 27.92 -19.57
N GLU A 404 8.55 27.57 -20.57
CA GLU A 404 7.60 26.46 -20.42
C GLU A 404 8.33 25.13 -20.29
N GLY A 405 7.91 24.32 -19.32
CA GLY A 405 8.55 23.05 -19.00
C GLY A 405 9.64 23.15 -17.96
N ASP A 406 10.00 24.37 -17.52
CA ASP A 406 10.94 24.56 -16.40
C ASP A 406 10.36 24.02 -15.11
N LEU A 407 11.24 23.45 -14.29
CA LEU A 407 10.96 23.04 -12.93
C LEU A 407 11.72 23.95 -11.97
N LEU A 408 10.98 24.73 -11.20
CA LEU A 408 11.53 25.67 -10.23
C LEU A 408 11.51 25.07 -8.83
N TYR A 409 12.63 25.16 -8.12
CA TYR A 409 12.75 24.83 -6.71
C TYR A 409 12.78 26.13 -5.90
N ILE A 410 11.70 26.39 -5.18
CA ILE A 410 11.45 27.65 -4.48
C ILE A 410 11.52 27.40 -2.97
N LEU A 411 12.47 28.04 -2.29
CA LEU A 411 12.55 28.02 -0.84
C LEU A 411 11.59 29.08 -0.29
N VAL A 412 10.71 28.70 0.64
CA VAL A 412 9.73 29.59 1.25
C VAL A 412 9.61 29.30 2.75
N SER A 413 9.51 30.36 3.56
CA SER A 413 9.19 30.21 4.98
C SER A 413 7.74 29.72 5.17
N ASN A 414 7.48 29.01 6.27
CA ASN A 414 6.12 28.52 6.57
C ASN A 414 5.08 29.64 6.63
N LYS A 415 5.48 30.85 7.01
CA LYS A 415 4.63 32.01 7.10
C LYS A 415 4.08 32.47 5.72
N HIS A 416 4.90 32.37 4.66
CA HIS A 416 4.56 32.84 3.32
C HIS A 416 4.13 31.73 2.36
N LYS A 417 4.02 30.49 2.85
CA LYS A 417 3.66 29.30 2.02
C LYS A 417 2.29 29.43 1.33
N GLU A 418 1.29 29.92 2.03
CA GLU A 418 -0.06 30.09 1.46
C GLU A 418 -0.11 31.25 0.45
N GLU A 419 0.62 32.32 0.68
CA GLU A 419 0.77 33.43 -0.28
C GLU A 419 1.44 32.95 -1.58
N LEU A 420 2.53 32.16 -1.45
CA LEU A 420 3.21 31.59 -2.59
C LEU A 420 2.26 30.65 -3.38
N LYS A 421 1.49 29.80 -2.70
CA LYS A 421 0.50 28.94 -3.37
C LYS A 421 -0.56 29.71 -4.14
N VAL A 422 -1.03 30.83 -3.61
CA VAL A 422 -2.00 31.69 -4.29
C VAL A 422 -1.37 32.33 -5.53
N MET A 423 -0.10 32.75 -5.46
CA MET A 423 0.63 33.36 -6.55
C MET A 423 0.91 32.35 -7.68
N LEU A 424 1.25 31.07 -7.34
CA LEU A 424 1.54 30.01 -8.27
C LEU A 424 0.30 29.44 -8.99
N ARG A 425 -0.93 29.82 -8.56
CA ARG A 425 -2.17 29.37 -9.20
C ARG A 425 -2.32 29.94 -10.61
N THR A 426 -2.85 29.10 -11.50
CA THR A 426 -3.13 29.50 -12.89
C THR A 426 -4.23 30.57 -12.96
N LYS A 427 -4.18 31.42 -13.97
CA LYS A 427 -5.16 32.52 -14.22
C LYS A 427 -6.63 32.04 -14.13
N LYS A 428 -6.92 30.83 -14.54
CA LYS A 428 -8.26 30.22 -14.52
C LYS A 428 -8.79 29.86 -13.12
N GLU A 429 -7.89 29.59 -12.18
CA GLU A 429 -8.27 29.31 -10.79
C GLU A 429 -8.49 30.60 -9.97
N LYS A 430 -7.82 31.70 -10.35
CA LYS A 430 -8.07 33.02 -9.76
C LYS A 430 -9.47 33.53 -10.09
N THR A 431 -9.85 33.51 -11.37
CA THR A 431 -11.18 33.97 -11.83
C THR A 431 -12.31 33.19 -11.18
N ARG A 432 -12.16 31.85 -11.04
CA ARG A 432 -13.20 31.01 -10.43
C ARG A 432 -13.37 31.17 -8.91
N LYS A 433 -12.35 31.70 -8.20
CA LYS A 433 -12.45 32.01 -6.78
C LYS A 433 -12.99 33.44 -6.56
N GLU A 434 -12.64 34.38 -7.42
CA GLU A 434 -13.20 35.74 -7.41
C GLU A 434 -14.71 35.70 -7.70
N GLU A 435 -15.15 34.94 -8.71
CA GLU A 435 -16.58 34.68 -8.98
C GLU A 435 -17.31 33.98 -7.82
N LYS A 436 -16.63 33.12 -7.06
CA LYS A 436 -17.21 32.46 -5.87
C LYS A 436 -17.18 33.33 -4.61
N ALA A 437 -16.33 34.35 -4.56
CA ALA A 437 -16.27 35.30 -3.46
C ALA A 437 -17.28 36.45 -3.65
N GLU A 438 -17.56 36.83 -4.92
CA GLU A 438 -18.60 37.80 -5.25
C GLU A 438 -20.03 37.24 -5.18
N ALA A 439 -20.17 35.89 -5.21
CA ALA A 439 -21.44 35.18 -5.11
C ALA A 439 -21.83 34.76 -3.67
N ARG A 440 -21.11 35.24 -2.66
CA ARG A 440 -21.39 35.10 -1.23
C ARG A 440 -21.59 36.47 -0.56
#